data_7f44c7f8b5191d01517ea9dcdf6bca0c
#
_entry.id   7f44c7f8b5191d01517ea9dcdf6bca0c
#
_cell.length_a   1.000
_cell.length_b   1.000
_cell.length_c   1.000
_cell.angle_alpha   90.00
_cell.angle_beta   90.00
_cell.angle_gamma   90.00
#
_symmetry.space_group_name_H-M   'P 1'
#
loop_
_entity.id
_entity.type
_entity.pdbx_description
1 polymer ?
#
loop_
_entity_poly.entity_id
_entity_poly.type
_entity_poly.pdbx_seq_one_letter_code
_entity_poly.pdbx_strand_id
1 'polypeptide(L)'
;EHETPTLDAERKVQAAPETPGDLTGQAGKTQFDVAMVSGDKEIVTKLPVWQEWADYVVFNPVSLEEINDFTGRLTKALQEEGYVFAKVQIPQRIWPTGIFLAKVDCGPLGTIVVKGNRHYSAKQIIGVLSRQPGDRFNYARIHGDLFDLNTRPDITVNTKLKPMIQDGRRVGNAELHVEDTLPLHAALELSNTGSEQTNDWRIQTTVQHLNLTKNDDVLTLDWI
;
A
#
# COMPACT_ATOMS: atom_id res chain seq x y z
N GLU A 1 -13.51 52.82 9.18
CA GLU A 1 -13.04 52.07 10.36
C GLU A 1 -13.97 50.88 10.57
N HIS A 2 -13.58 49.73 10.08
CA HIS A 2 -14.25 48.43 10.31
C HIS A 2 -13.37 47.63 11.25
N GLU A 3 -13.77 47.54 12.50
CA GLU A 3 -13.20 46.65 13.48
C GLU A 3 -13.55 45.21 13.13
N THR A 4 -12.54 44.40 12.87
CA THR A 4 -12.62 42.95 12.82
C THR A 4 -12.68 42.38 14.25
N PRO A 5 -13.65 41.52 14.59
CA PRO A 5 -13.65 40.88 15.90
C PRO A 5 -12.56 39.80 15.96
N THR A 6 -11.59 40.02 16.83
CA THR A 6 -10.61 39.03 17.28
C THR A 6 -11.34 37.94 18.06
N LEU A 7 -11.30 36.71 17.54
CA LEU A 7 -11.77 35.49 18.23
C LEU A 7 -10.67 35.05 19.22
N ASP A 8 -10.59 35.69 20.38
CA ASP A 8 -9.92 35.17 21.55
C ASP A 8 -10.85 34.15 22.25
N ALA A 9 -10.81 32.94 21.78
CA ALA A 9 -11.34 31.81 22.52
C ALA A 9 -10.17 30.92 22.97
N GLU A 10 -9.34 31.42 23.86
CA GLU A 10 -8.55 30.58 24.76
C GLU A 10 -9.49 29.86 25.73
N ARG A 11 -10.12 28.83 25.23
CA ARG A 11 -10.73 27.84 26.09
C ARG A 11 -9.61 27.06 26.76
N LYS A 12 -9.22 27.49 27.96
CA LYS A 12 -8.40 26.70 28.88
C LYS A 12 -9.02 25.30 28.96
N VAL A 13 -8.43 24.36 28.20
CA VAL A 13 -8.67 22.95 28.43
C VAL A 13 -8.08 22.66 29.80
N GLN A 14 -8.93 22.55 30.81
CA GLN A 14 -8.56 22.10 32.13
C GLN A 14 -7.88 20.73 31.92
N ALA A 15 -6.61 20.63 32.29
CA ALA A 15 -5.88 19.38 32.26
C ALA A 15 -6.69 18.37 33.09
N ALA A 16 -7.15 17.32 32.43
CA ALA A 16 -7.77 16.20 33.12
C ALA A 16 -6.77 15.66 34.15
N PRO A 17 -7.23 15.24 35.36
CA PRO A 17 -6.37 14.74 36.39
C PRO A 17 -5.52 13.57 35.87
N GLU A 18 -4.22 13.61 36.10
CA GLU A 18 -3.23 12.60 35.69
C GLU A 18 -3.34 11.25 36.42
N THR A 19 -4.38 11.05 37.19
CA THR A 19 -4.67 9.75 37.79
C THR A 19 -5.63 9.02 36.86
N PRO A 20 -5.34 7.76 36.40
CA PRO A 20 -6.36 6.93 35.78
C PRO A 20 -7.49 6.80 36.81
N GLY A 21 -8.52 7.58 36.64
CA GLY A 21 -9.75 7.39 37.42
C GLY A 21 -10.16 5.95 37.24
N ASP A 22 -10.45 5.31 38.37
CA ASP A 22 -10.94 3.94 38.47
C ASP A 22 -12.14 3.78 37.53
N LEU A 23 -11.89 3.27 36.29
CA LEU A 23 -12.92 3.06 35.25
C LEU A 23 -13.78 1.85 35.56
N THR A 24 -13.80 1.39 36.83
CA THR A 24 -14.53 0.25 37.31
C THR A 24 -15.95 0.62 37.72
N GLY A 25 -16.74 1.04 36.76
CA GLY A 25 -18.17 0.84 36.83
C GLY A 25 -18.51 -0.57 36.35
N GLN A 26 -18.85 -1.47 37.27
CA GLN A 26 -19.23 -2.88 37.04
C GLN A 26 -18.15 -3.75 36.31
N ALA A 27 -17.32 -4.43 37.09
CA ALA A 27 -16.47 -5.55 36.67
C ALA A 27 -15.48 -5.26 35.49
N GLY A 28 -14.84 -4.09 35.46
CA GLY A 28 -13.78 -3.81 34.51
C GLY A 28 -14.22 -3.61 33.05
N LYS A 29 -15.52 -3.37 32.81
CA LYS A 29 -16.05 -3.09 31.48
C LYS A 29 -16.38 -1.61 31.29
N THR A 30 -16.15 -1.10 30.07
CA THR A 30 -16.46 0.28 29.69
C THR A 30 -17.55 0.30 28.62
N GLN A 31 -18.50 1.23 28.76
CA GLN A 31 -19.58 1.49 27.81
C GLN A 31 -19.18 2.66 26.90
N PHE A 32 -19.44 2.54 25.60
CA PHE A 32 -19.23 3.60 24.63
C PHE A 32 -20.53 3.97 23.92
N ASP A 33 -20.70 5.25 23.64
CA ASP A 33 -21.87 5.80 22.94
C ASP A 33 -21.68 5.81 21.43
N VAL A 34 -20.41 5.91 20.98
CA VAL A 34 -20.04 6.02 19.56
C VAL A 34 -18.69 5.39 19.27
N ALA A 35 -18.56 4.74 18.11
CA ALA A 35 -17.31 4.23 17.59
C ALA A 35 -16.82 5.08 16.40
N MET A 36 -15.56 5.52 16.45
CA MET A 36 -14.95 6.39 15.45
C MET A 36 -13.58 5.88 15.02
N VAL A 37 -13.21 6.20 13.77
CA VAL A 37 -11.86 5.99 13.23
C VAL A 37 -11.22 7.32 12.89
N SER A 38 -9.94 7.48 13.22
CA SER A 38 -9.12 8.60 12.75
C SER A 38 -7.87 8.10 12.01
N GLY A 39 -7.33 8.94 11.14
CA GLY A 39 -6.22 8.59 10.25
C GLY A 39 -6.73 7.96 8.96
N ASP A 40 -6.34 6.71 8.67
CA ASP A 40 -6.68 6.01 7.41
C ASP A 40 -8.10 5.41 7.44
N LYS A 41 -9.09 6.24 7.79
CA LYS A 41 -10.49 5.82 7.98
C LYS A 41 -11.09 5.14 6.75
N GLU A 42 -10.79 5.60 5.54
CA GLU A 42 -11.35 5.07 4.29
C GLU A 42 -11.00 3.60 4.04
N ILE A 43 -9.88 3.13 4.61
CA ILE A 43 -9.45 1.75 4.54
C ILE A 43 -10.20 0.95 5.61
N VAL A 44 -10.13 1.44 6.85
CA VAL A 44 -10.65 0.74 8.04
C VAL A 44 -12.16 0.54 7.97
N THR A 45 -12.91 1.56 7.55
CA THR A 45 -14.38 1.49 7.48
C THR A 45 -14.92 0.46 6.49
N LYS A 46 -14.10 -0.01 5.56
CA LYS A 46 -14.45 -1.08 4.60
C LYS A 46 -14.20 -2.48 5.15
N LEU A 47 -13.41 -2.60 6.23
CA LEU A 47 -13.07 -3.89 6.80
C LEU A 47 -14.24 -4.45 7.62
N PRO A 48 -14.65 -5.71 7.38
CA PRO A 48 -15.72 -6.36 8.16
C PRO A 48 -15.43 -6.35 9.66
N VAL A 49 -14.18 -6.58 10.06
CA VAL A 49 -13.74 -6.55 11.47
C VAL A 49 -14.06 -5.22 12.16
N TRP A 50 -13.94 -4.10 11.44
CA TRP A 50 -14.31 -2.80 11.98
C TRP A 50 -15.82 -2.64 12.06
N GLN A 51 -16.57 -3.01 11.03
CA GLN A 51 -18.02 -2.85 10.98
C GLN A 51 -18.70 -3.63 12.10
N GLU A 52 -18.33 -4.90 12.28
CA GLU A 52 -18.83 -5.74 13.36
C GLU A 52 -18.50 -5.16 14.74
N TRP A 53 -17.27 -4.68 14.93
CA TRP A 53 -16.84 -4.12 16.20
C TRP A 53 -17.51 -2.78 16.50
N ALA A 54 -17.66 -1.90 15.52
CA ALA A 54 -18.28 -0.60 15.70
C ALA A 54 -19.72 -0.71 16.21
N ASP A 55 -20.47 -1.67 15.68
CA ASP A 55 -21.81 -1.95 16.15
C ASP A 55 -21.78 -2.59 17.54
N TYR A 56 -20.90 -3.58 17.75
CA TYR A 56 -20.81 -4.30 19.02
C TYR A 56 -20.48 -3.38 20.20
N VAL A 57 -19.49 -2.49 20.07
CA VAL A 57 -18.94 -1.67 21.15
C VAL A 57 -19.91 -0.58 21.63
N VAL A 58 -20.86 -0.16 20.77
CA VAL A 58 -21.88 0.84 21.11
C VAL A 58 -23.01 0.20 21.95
N PHE A 59 -23.37 -1.05 21.67
CA PHE A 59 -24.46 -1.72 22.34
C PHE A 59 -24.05 -2.58 23.55
N ASN A 60 -22.74 -2.86 23.69
CA ASN A 60 -22.25 -3.77 24.73
C ASN A 60 -21.08 -3.13 25.52
N PRO A 61 -21.09 -3.22 26.86
CA PRO A 61 -19.94 -2.86 27.67
C PRO A 61 -18.77 -3.82 27.38
N VAL A 62 -17.60 -3.27 27.09
CA VAL A 62 -16.41 -4.03 26.71
C VAL A 62 -15.30 -3.93 27.73
N SER A 63 -14.54 -5.02 27.90
CA SER A 63 -13.35 -5.09 28.73
C SER A 63 -12.11 -4.61 27.97
N LEU A 64 -11.05 -4.30 28.72
CA LEU A 64 -9.74 -3.98 28.12
C LEU A 64 -9.18 -5.15 27.29
N GLU A 65 -9.46 -6.39 27.72
CA GLU A 65 -9.02 -7.60 27.01
C GLU A 65 -9.70 -7.71 25.63
N GLU A 66 -11.02 -7.48 25.56
CA GLU A 66 -11.78 -7.45 24.30
C GLU A 66 -11.29 -6.35 23.35
N ILE A 67 -10.92 -5.17 23.88
CA ILE A 67 -10.36 -4.06 23.10
C ILE A 67 -8.97 -4.44 22.56
N ASN A 68 -8.14 -5.10 23.35
CA ASN A 68 -6.81 -5.54 22.92
C ASN A 68 -6.91 -6.64 21.83
N ASP A 69 -7.83 -7.59 22.01
CA ASP A 69 -8.12 -8.62 21.01
C ASP A 69 -8.60 -7.98 19.69
N PHE A 70 -9.54 -7.05 19.76
CA PHE A 70 -9.99 -6.30 18.59
C PHE A 70 -8.83 -5.56 17.91
N THR A 71 -7.95 -4.90 18.68
CA THR A 71 -6.78 -4.20 18.13
C THR A 71 -5.87 -5.15 17.36
N GLY A 72 -5.67 -6.36 17.88
CA GLY A 72 -4.93 -7.43 17.23
C GLY A 72 -5.59 -7.89 15.93
N ARG A 73 -6.90 -8.18 15.98
CA ARG A 73 -7.68 -8.58 14.79
C ARG A 73 -7.70 -7.52 13.70
N LEU A 74 -7.90 -6.25 14.07
CA LEU A 74 -7.87 -5.14 13.11
C LEU A 74 -6.49 -4.96 12.48
N THR A 75 -5.42 -5.06 13.29
CA THR A 75 -4.04 -5.00 12.78
C THR A 75 -3.76 -6.13 11.78
N LYS A 76 -4.19 -7.35 12.10
CA LYS A 76 -4.04 -8.52 11.23
C LYS A 76 -4.82 -8.35 9.93
N ALA A 77 -6.07 -7.90 9.99
CA ALA A 77 -6.88 -7.63 8.80
C ALA A 77 -6.24 -6.58 7.88
N LEU A 78 -5.67 -5.51 8.45
CA LEU A 78 -4.91 -4.52 7.68
C LEU A 78 -3.66 -5.10 7.02
N GLN A 79 -2.95 -6.01 7.70
CA GLN A 79 -1.77 -6.68 7.14
C GLN A 79 -2.15 -7.65 6.02
N GLU A 80 -3.25 -8.37 6.14
CA GLU A 80 -3.80 -9.25 5.10
C GLU A 80 -4.20 -8.45 3.84
N GLU A 81 -4.69 -7.23 3.99
CA GLU A 81 -4.95 -6.28 2.90
C GLU A 81 -3.66 -5.64 2.32
N GLY A 82 -2.48 -6.03 2.84
CA GLY A 82 -1.18 -5.56 2.37
C GLY A 82 -0.60 -4.35 3.09
N TYR A 83 -1.28 -3.81 4.11
CA TYR A 83 -0.79 -2.66 4.90
C TYR A 83 0.13 -3.13 6.04
N VAL A 84 1.27 -3.72 5.70
CA VAL A 84 2.18 -4.39 6.64
C VAL A 84 2.79 -3.47 7.70
N PHE A 85 2.78 -2.16 7.49
CA PHE A 85 3.26 -1.16 8.46
C PHE A 85 2.14 -0.52 9.27
N ALA A 86 0.91 -0.99 9.10
CA ALA A 86 -0.24 -0.44 9.82
C ALA A 86 -0.01 -0.48 11.34
N LYS A 87 -0.33 0.62 11.98
CA LYS A 87 -0.33 0.77 13.44
C LYS A 87 -1.72 1.20 13.89
N VAL A 88 -2.30 0.40 14.77
CA VAL A 88 -3.58 0.70 15.42
C VAL A 88 -3.30 1.15 16.84
N GLN A 89 -3.92 2.24 17.27
CA GLN A 89 -3.84 2.78 18.61
C GLN A 89 -5.23 3.12 19.11
N ILE A 90 -5.55 2.72 20.34
CA ILE A 90 -6.82 3.03 21.01
C ILE A 90 -6.52 3.92 22.22
N PRO A 91 -6.67 5.26 22.10
CA PRO A 91 -6.36 6.19 23.19
C PRO A 91 -7.34 6.06 24.36
N GLN A 92 -6.90 5.51 25.48
CA GLN A 92 -7.73 5.31 26.66
C GLN A 92 -8.18 6.64 27.30
N ARG A 93 -7.40 7.71 27.15
CA ARG A 93 -7.67 9.05 27.74
C ARG A 93 -9.00 9.67 27.34
N ILE A 94 -9.60 9.22 26.23
CA ILE A 94 -10.89 9.76 25.75
C ILE A 94 -12.07 8.88 26.13
N TRP A 95 -11.86 7.72 26.75
CA TRP A 95 -12.94 6.81 27.11
C TRP A 95 -14.01 7.43 28.04
N PRO A 96 -13.64 8.32 29.01
CA PRO A 96 -14.64 9.00 29.83
C PRO A 96 -15.63 9.88 29.05
N THR A 97 -15.36 10.17 27.77
CA THR A 97 -16.29 10.91 26.89
C THR A 97 -17.31 10.03 26.18
N GLY A 98 -17.32 8.71 26.42
CA GLY A 98 -18.18 7.75 25.73
C GLY A 98 -17.75 7.46 24.29
N ILE A 99 -16.55 7.90 23.86
CA ILE A 99 -16.06 7.73 22.51
C ILE A 99 -15.04 6.59 22.43
N PHE A 100 -15.35 5.55 21.65
CA PHE A 100 -14.37 4.57 21.22
C PHE A 100 -13.66 5.11 19.96
N LEU A 101 -12.38 5.42 20.06
CA LEU A 101 -11.58 5.92 18.92
C LEU A 101 -10.48 4.94 18.54
N ALA A 102 -10.53 4.42 17.32
CA ALA A 102 -9.43 3.72 16.71
C ALA A 102 -8.59 4.70 15.84
N LYS A 103 -7.35 4.96 16.26
CA LYS A 103 -6.39 5.73 15.47
C LYS A 103 -5.54 4.78 14.65
N VAL A 104 -5.67 4.85 13.32
CA VAL A 104 -4.99 3.95 12.39
C VAL A 104 -4.06 4.74 11.47
N ASP A 105 -2.82 4.29 11.36
CA ASP A 105 -1.81 4.83 10.46
C ASP A 105 -1.19 3.65 9.67
N CYS A 106 -1.48 3.59 8.37
CA CYS A 106 -0.96 2.53 7.49
C CYS A 106 0.49 2.75 7.06
N GLY A 107 1.07 3.91 7.38
CA GLY A 107 2.43 4.29 7.01
C GLY A 107 2.55 4.67 5.52
N PRO A 108 3.37 5.67 5.19
CA PRO A 108 3.62 6.07 3.82
C PRO A 108 4.65 5.16 3.13
N LEU A 109 4.55 5.07 1.81
CA LEU A 109 5.64 4.62 0.95
C LEU A 109 6.71 5.73 0.93
N GLY A 110 7.91 5.37 1.34
CA GLY A 110 9.06 6.28 1.33
C GLY A 110 9.75 6.31 -0.03
N THR A 111 11.07 6.28 -0.01
CA THR A 111 11.90 6.27 -1.23
C THR A 111 11.85 4.92 -1.93
N ILE A 112 11.80 4.98 -3.26
CA ILE A 112 12.00 3.82 -4.13
C ILE A 112 13.36 3.96 -4.78
N VAL A 113 14.23 2.98 -4.58
CA VAL A 113 15.59 2.95 -5.17
C VAL A 113 15.69 1.77 -6.12
N VAL A 114 16.08 2.02 -7.36
CA VAL A 114 16.28 0.99 -8.38
C VAL A 114 17.77 0.73 -8.52
N LYS A 115 18.17 -0.55 -8.54
CA LYS A 115 19.56 -0.99 -8.67
C LYS A 115 19.68 -2.13 -9.67
N GLY A 116 20.76 -2.14 -10.42
CA GLY A 116 21.12 -3.25 -11.33
C GLY A 116 20.58 -3.10 -12.75
N ASN A 117 19.68 -2.16 -13.01
CA ASN A 117 19.11 -1.90 -14.33
C ASN A 117 20.20 -1.39 -15.31
N ARG A 118 20.17 -1.90 -16.56
CA ARG A 118 21.09 -1.53 -17.66
C ARG A 118 20.33 -1.07 -18.90
N HIS A 119 19.34 -1.85 -19.31
CA HIS A 119 18.56 -1.63 -20.55
C HIS A 119 17.24 -0.91 -20.28
N TYR A 120 16.67 -1.06 -19.08
CA TYR A 120 15.46 -0.36 -18.64
C TYR A 120 15.84 0.80 -17.72
N SER A 121 15.20 1.96 -17.91
CA SER A 121 15.45 3.12 -17.05
C SER A 121 14.75 2.97 -15.69
N ALA A 122 15.34 3.52 -14.62
CA ALA A 122 14.71 3.55 -13.32
C ALA A 122 13.33 4.24 -13.36
N LYS A 123 13.17 5.28 -14.19
CA LYS A 123 11.90 5.99 -14.39
C LYS A 123 10.81 5.08 -14.95
N GLN A 124 11.14 4.23 -15.95
CA GLN A 124 10.20 3.26 -16.51
C GLN A 124 9.75 2.26 -15.44
N ILE A 125 10.69 1.69 -14.69
CA ILE A 125 10.42 0.68 -13.67
C ILE A 125 9.54 1.26 -12.56
N ILE A 126 9.86 2.46 -12.07
CA ILE A 126 9.05 3.16 -11.06
C ILE A 126 7.69 3.57 -11.63
N GLY A 127 7.64 3.95 -12.92
CA GLY A 127 6.41 4.36 -13.59
C GLY A 127 5.34 3.26 -13.73
N VAL A 128 5.74 1.99 -13.68
CA VAL A 128 4.82 0.84 -13.67
C VAL A 128 4.12 0.69 -12.32
N LEU A 129 4.75 1.16 -11.23
CA LEU A 129 4.19 1.01 -9.90
C LEU A 129 2.94 1.87 -9.72
N SER A 130 1.86 1.27 -9.26
CA SER A 130 0.59 1.92 -8.95
C SER A 130 0.65 2.83 -7.72
N ARG A 131 1.75 2.76 -6.96
CA ARG A 131 2.01 3.55 -5.75
C ARG A 131 3.29 4.35 -5.91
N GLN A 132 3.19 5.64 -5.58
CA GLN A 132 4.32 6.57 -5.63
C GLN A 132 4.81 6.93 -4.22
N PRO A 133 6.04 7.42 -4.05
CA PRO A 133 6.51 7.96 -2.78
C PRO A 133 5.53 8.98 -2.20
N GLY A 134 5.15 8.79 -0.92
CA GLY A 134 4.14 9.60 -0.23
C GLY A 134 2.76 8.95 -0.16
N ASP A 135 2.44 8.03 -1.04
CA ASP A 135 1.21 7.24 -0.94
C ASP A 135 1.25 6.29 0.28
N ARG A 136 0.10 5.74 0.66
CA ARG A 136 0.05 4.69 1.69
C ARG A 136 0.78 3.45 1.20
N PHE A 137 1.71 2.96 2.02
CA PHE A 137 2.44 1.74 1.71
C PHE A 137 1.49 0.54 1.68
N ASN A 138 1.43 -0.15 0.54
CA ASN A 138 0.68 -1.40 0.39
C ASN A 138 1.53 -2.43 -0.34
N TYR A 139 1.96 -3.47 0.40
CA TYR A 139 2.83 -4.51 -0.13
C TYR A 139 2.16 -5.34 -1.24
N ALA A 140 0.88 -5.67 -1.06
CA ALA A 140 0.16 -6.47 -2.04
C ALA A 140 0.06 -5.78 -3.40
N ARG A 141 -0.12 -4.45 -3.41
CA ARG A 141 -0.13 -3.65 -4.65
C ARG A 141 1.24 -3.62 -5.31
N ILE A 142 2.29 -3.31 -4.55
CA ILE A 142 3.66 -3.29 -5.07
C ILE A 142 4.04 -4.66 -5.62
N HIS A 143 3.68 -5.74 -4.91
CA HIS A 143 3.96 -7.10 -5.37
C HIS A 143 3.21 -7.44 -6.66
N GLY A 144 1.94 -7.02 -6.80
CA GLY A 144 1.16 -7.18 -8.03
C GLY A 144 1.80 -6.44 -9.20
N ASP A 145 2.17 -5.18 -9.02
CA ASP A 145 2.83 -4.38 -10.06
C ASP A 145 4.17 -5.01 -10.51
N LEU A 146 4.95 -5.55 -9.56
CA LEU A 146 6.20 -6.25 -9.86
C LEU A 146 5.98 -7.60 -10.52
N PHE A 147 4.91 -8.30 -10.17
CA PHE A 147 4.53 -9.54 -10.86
C PHE A 147 4.24 -9.26 -12.33
N ASP A 148 3.46 -8.23 -12.64
CA ASP A 148 3.16 -7.83 -14.03
C ASP A 148 4.43 -7.42 -14.77
N LEU A 149 5.36 -6.71 -14.11
CA LEU A 149 6.64 -6.36 -14.71
C LEU A 149 7.50 -7.59 -15.01
N ASN A 150 7.49 -8.60 -14.13
CA ASN A 150 8.23 -9.85 -14.27
C ASN A 150 7.63 -10.82 -15.31
N THR A 151 6.45 -10.52 -15.87
CA THR A 151 5.93 -11.28 -17.03
C THR A 151 6.67 -10.96 -18.32
N ARG A 152 7.45 -9.88 -18.35
CA ARG A 152 8.28 -9.50 -19.51
C ARG A 152 9.53 -10.39 -19.59
N PRO A 153 9.95 -10.82 -20.81
CA PRO A 153 11.02 -11.79 -20.95
C PRO A 153 12.41 -11.26 -20.58
N ASP A 154 12.61 -9.94 -20.66
CA ASP A 154 13.95 -9.32 -20.58
C ASP A 154 14.25 -8.63 -19.27
N ILE A 155 13.34 -8.70 -18.30
CA ILE A 155 13.49 -8.01 -17.02
C ILE A 155 12.95 -8.86 -15.88
N THR A 156 13.74 -8.94 -14.81
CA THR A 156 13.33 -9.52 -13.54
C THR A 156 13.60 -8.52 -12.44
N VAL A 157 12.57 -8.24 -11.62
CA VAL A 157 12.66 -7.29 -10.53
C VAL A 157 12.30 -7.95 -9.21
N ASN A 158 13.24 -7.90 -8.27
CA ASN A 158 13.04 -8.34 -6.90
C ASN A 158 13.00 -7.11 -5.97
N THR A 159 12.13 -7.12 -4.97
CA THR A 159 12.04 -6.03 -4.01
C THR A 159 12.58 -6.42 -2.64
N LYS A 160 13.32 -5.50 -2.02
CA LYS A 160 13.69 -5.55 -0.60
C LYS A 160 13.06 -4.37 0.11
N LEU A 161 12.24 -4.66 1.11
CA LEU A 161 11.65 -3.63 1.95
C LEU A 161 12.62 -3.23 3.05
N LYS A 162 12.78 -1.92 3.23
CA LYS A 162 13.57 -1.33 4.31
C LYS A 162 12.68 -0.44 5.17
N PRO A 163 12.10 -0.99 6.24
CA PRO A 163 11.32 -0.18 7.17
C PRO A 163 12.21 0.85 7.84
N MET A 164 11.73 2.07 7.94
CA MET A 164 12.39 3.17 8.65
C MET A 164 11.37 3.85 9.56
N ILE A 165 11.85 4.48 10.62
CA ILE A 165 11.03 5.38 11.44
C ILE A 165 11.45 6.81 11.09
N GLN A 166 10.51 7.58 10.58
CA GLN A 166 10.69 9.00 10.26
C GLN A 166 9.57 9.78 10.97
N ASP A 167 9.94 10.78 11.75
CA ASP A 167 8.99 11.61 12.52
C ASP A 167 8.01 10.79 13.37
N GLY A 168 8.49 9.69 13.96
CA GLY A 168 7.69 8.77 14.79
C GLY A 168 6.71 7.87 14.01
N ARG A 169 6.69 7.94 12.67
CA ARG A 169 5.88 7.10 11.80
C ARG A 169 6.73 6.00 11.14
N ARG A 170 6.13 4.85 10.91
CA ARG A 170 6.77 3.80 10.11
C ARG A 170 6.63 4.15 8.63
N VAL A 171 7.76 4.21 7.93
CA VAL A 171 7.87 4.48 6.50
C VAL A 171 8.43 3.24 5.82
N GLY A 172 7.80 2.79 4.76
CA GLY A 172 8.26 1.67 3.96
C GLY A 172 9.11 2.12 2.78
N ASN A 173 10.44 2.02 2.86
CA ASN A 173 11.30 2.22 1.69
C ASN A 173 11.39 0.93 0.88
N ALA A 174 11.38 1.04 -0.45
CA ALA A 174 11.52 -0.07 -1.36
C ALA A 174 12.85 0.02 -2.12
N GLU A 175 13.62 -1.05 -2.11
CA GLU A 175 14.81 -1.20 -2.95
C GLU A 175 14.51 -2.28 -4.00
N LEU A 176 14.44 -1.88 -5.27
CA LEU A 176 14.16 -2.75 -6.41
C LEU A 176 15.48 -3.21 -7.01
N HIS A 177 15.74 -4.50 -6.94
CA HIS A 177 16.89 -5.13 -7.57
C HIS A 177 16.46 -5.66 -8.93
N VAL A 178 17.04 -5.11 -9.98
CA VAL A 178 16.71 -5.38 -11.38
C VAL A 178 17.81 -6.19 -12.01
N GLU A 179 17.44 -7.25 -12.68
CA GLU A 179 18.26 -8.02 -13.61
C GLU A 179 17.60 -7.90 -14.98
N ASP A 180 18.22 -7.17 -15.90
CA ASP A 180 17.70 -6.98 -17.24
C ASP A 180 18.70 -7.42 -18.30
N THR A 181 18.18 -7.90 -19.42
CA THR A 181 18.93 -8.28 -20.61
C THR A 181 18.61 -7.35 -21.77
N LEU A 182 19.40 -7.44 -22.85
CA LEU A 182 19.12 -6.67 -24.07
C LEU A 182 17.76 -7.13 -24.64
N PRO A 183 16.76 -6.24 -24.75
CA PRO A 183 15.42 -6.60 -25.19
C PRO A 183 15.34 -6.72 -26.74
N LEU A 184 16.27 -7.47 -27.33
CA LEU A 184 16.35 -7.75 -28.76
C LEU A 184 16.18 -9.26 -29.00
N HIS A 185 15.14 -9.63 -29.73
CA HIS A 185 14.82 -10.99 -30.07
C HIS A 185 14.87 -11.18 -31.59
N ALA A 186 15.35 -12.32 -32.03
CA ALA A 186 15.33 -12.71 -33.41
C ALA A 186 14.84 -14.16 -33.52
N ALA A 187 13.92 -14.41 -34.44
CA ALA A 187 13.44 -15.73 -34.77
C ALA A 187 13.59 -16.00 -36.26
N LEU A 188 14.01 -17.22 -36.61
CA LEU A 188 14.04 -17.73 -37.97
C LEU A 188 13.12 -18.95 -38.04
N GLU A 189 12.12 -18.87 -38.90
CA GLU A 189 11.18 -19.95 -39.16
C GLU A 189 11.40 -20.48 -40.59
N LEU A 190 11.55 -21.79 -40.71
CA LEU A 190 11.57 -22.51 -41.97
C LEU A 190 10.34 -23.38 -42.05
N SER A 191 9.48 -23.15 -43.01
CA SER A 191 8.23 -23.92 -43.20
C SER A 191 8.10 -24.42 -44.63
N ASN A 192 7.39 -25.54 -44.78
CA ASN A 192 7.01 -26.12 -46.07
C ASN A 192 5.51 -25.82 -46.34
N THR A 193 5.13 -24.56 -46.18
CA THR A 193 3.76 -24.09 -46.38
C THR A 193 3.64 -23.17 -47.60
N GLY A 194 4.61 -23.22 -48.49
CA GLY A 194 4.59 -22.49 -49.76
C GLY A 194 3.51 -22.98 -50.70
N SER A 195 3.22 -22.19 -51.73
CA SER A 195 2.31 -22.59 -52.81
C SER A 195 3.10 -22.91 -54.07
N GLU A 196 2.49 -23.66 -55.02
CA GLU A 196 3.09 -23.93 -56.34
C GLU A 196 3.56 -22.66 -57.08
N GLN A 197 3.04 -21.52 -56.71
CA GLN A 197 3.39 -20.21 -57.29
C GLN A 197 4.58 -19.52 -56.61
N THR A 198 4.87 -19.86 -55.32
CA THR A 198 5.87 -19.16 -54.48
C THR A 198 7.02 -20.04 -54.05
N ASN A 199 7.12 -21.31 -54.48
CA ASN A 199 8.02 -22.34 -53.99
C ASN A 199 7.49 -23.07 -52.72
N ASP A 200 7.85 -24.34 -52.55
CA ASP A 200 7.37 -25.19 -51.43
C ASP A 200 7.92 -24.72 -50.05
N TRP A 201 9.08 -24.11 -50.06
CA TRP A 201 9.79 -23.70 -48.88
C TRP A 201 9.64 -22.19 -48.64
N ARG A 202 9.34 -21.83 -47.38
CA ARG A 202 9.23 -20.47 -46.92
C ARG A 202 10.20 -20.22 -45.76
N ILE A 203 10.95 -19.16 -45.82
CA ILE A 203 11.81 -18.65 -44.76
C ILE A 203 11.21 -17.37 -44.25
N GLN A 204 10.88 -17.32 -42.95
CA GLN A 204 10.43 -16.10 -42.29
C GLN A 204 11.45 -15.70 -41.22
N THR A 205 11.83 -14.44 -41.22
CA THR A 205 12.74 -13.85 -40.23
C THR A 205 11.96 -12.76 -39.49
N THR A 206 11.88 -12.88 -38.17
CA THR A 206 11.28 -11.85 -37.30
C THR A 206 12.37 -11.29 -36.40
N VAL A 207 12.51 -9.97 -36.38
CA VAL A 207 13.37 -9.24 -35.41
C VAL A 207 12.49 -8.33 -34.58
N GLN A 208 12.58 -8.45 -33.27
CA GLN A 208 11.76 -7.68 -32.34
C GLN A 208 12.64 -6.99 -31.29
N HIS A 209 12.38 -5.71 -31.04
CA HIS A 209 12.99 -4.95 -29.94
C HIS A 209 11.88 -4.44 -29.01
N LEU A 210 11.93 -4.83 -27.72
CA LEU A 210 10.84 -4.59 -26.76
C LEU A 210 10.98 -3.28 -25.97
N ASN A 211 11.99 -2.45 -26.23
CA ASN A 211 12.22 -1.18 -25.51
C ASN A 211 13.19 -0.26 -26.28
N LEU A 212 12.96 -0.07 -27.58
CA LEU A 212 13.89 0.64 -28.45
C LEU A 212 14.07 2.12 -28.04
N THR A 213 12.97 2.82 -27.77
CA THR A 213 13.01 4.25 -27.40
C THR A 213 13.05 4.45 -25.87
N LYS A 214 13.14 3.38 -25.08
CA LYS A 214 13.07 3.40 -23.61
C LYS A 214 11.75 3.91 -23.04
N ASN A 215 10.65 3.74 -23.79
CA ASN A 215 9.29 4.10 -23.41
C ASN A 215 8.33 2.91 -23.42
N ASP A 216 8.87 1.67 -23.27
CA ASP A 216 8.07 0.45 -23.28
C ASP A 216 7.39 0.17 -24.64
N ASP A 217 8.08 0.53 -25.69
CA ASP A 217 7.67 0.36 -27.08
C ASP A 217 8.15 -0.97 -27.66
N VAL A 218 7.37 -1.50 -28.60
CA VAL A 218 7.70 -2.74 -29.33
C VAL A 218 7.87 -2.40 -30.79
N LEU A 219 9.06 -2.66 -31.33
CA LEU A 219 9.32 -2.65 -32.76
C LEU A 219 9.46 -4.09 -33.26
N THR A 220 8.68 -4.46 -34.25
CA THR A 220 8.77 -5.77 -34.92
C THR A 220 9.03 -5.55 -36.42
N LEU A 221 10.02 -6.25 -36.94
CA LEU A 221 10.36 -6.31 -38.36
C LEU A 221 10.23 -7.77 -38.80
N ASP A 222 9.33 -8.01 -39.76
CA ASP A 222 9.12 -9.30 -40.35
C ASP A 222 9.59 -9.28 -41.82
N TRP A 223 10.36 -10.29 -42.19
CA TRP A 223 10.80 -10.53 -43.54
C TRP A 223 10.41 -11.95 -43.97
N ILE A 224 9.79 -12.06 -45.15
CA ILE A 224 9.28 -13.34 -45.69
C ILE A 224 9.89 -13.55 -47.08
#